data_1f9f3c5679ba06248b322f2fc20a5ca3
#
_entry.id   1f9f3c5679ba06248b322f2fc20a5ca3
#
_cell.length_a   1.000
_cell.length_b   1.000
_cell.length_c   1.000
_cell.angle_alpha   90.00
_cell.angle_beta   90.00
_cell.angle_gamma   90.00
#
_symmetry.space_group_name_H-M   'P 1'
#
loop_
_entity.id
_entity.type
_entity.pdbx_description
1 polymer ?
#
loop_
_entity_poly.entity_id
_entity_poly.type
_entity_poly.pdbx_seq_one_letter_code
_entity_poly.pdbx_strand_id
1 'polypeptide(L)'
;VEGRSDALPVPLPYRDFIAQILNVPLSEHEAYFRDRLADVDTPTAPFGLLDVQGEGEDVLEASLPLDTALAATIRTQARRLGVSPGVLFHAACALVLAHTSGRDDVVFGSVLSGRLQGNAGADQMMGMFINTLPLRIVLAGQSAQDLVQSVSHALTALLAHEQAPLTLAQRCSGVAQPMPLFSALFNYRHSLSDPDAERWDDIRILASEERTNFPLTLSVDDLGEAFRLTAKTVAGVDPMRMIRYMLTAISHLIAALESAAQQPALSLPVLPDAERRQLLEAFNATDADFPQHALIHQQFEAQAARTPDALAVLFEDDALTYDQLNRRANQLAHHLISLGVRPDDRVALCVERGLDMMVGLLGILKAGAAYVPLDPAYPAERLAYMLDDAQPVALLTQTALREAFDDTRPVLLLDTPASAVYPQSDPDARALGLNSRHLAYVIYTSGSTGKPKGVMVAHRNVLNLAGALKPLLALERPGRIALNASIVFDASVKSWLQLLSGHTLVMVP
;
A
#
# COMPACT_ATOMS: atom_id res chain seq x y z
N VAL A 1 -50.61 -2.32 28.53
CA VAL A 1 -50.88 -0.93 28.79
C VAL A 1 -52.37 -0.62 28.67
N GLU A 2 -53.07 -1.30 27.78
CA GLU A 2 -54.53 -1.15 27.57
C GLU A 2 -55.41 -2.00 28.53
N GLY A 3 -54.80 -2.68 29.49
CA GLY A 3 -55.55 -3.55 30.44
C GLY A 3 -56.09 -4.82 29.82
N ARG A 4 -55.69 -5.20 28.61
CA ARG A 4 -56.18 -6.38 27.88
C ARG A 4 -55.19 -7.54 27.94
N SER A 5 -54.69 -7.87 29.16
CA SER A 5 -53.75 -9.00 29.32
C SER A 5 -54.35 -10.34 28.85
N ASP A 6 -55.68 -10.47 28.88
CA ASP A 6 -56.38 -11.70 28.48
C ASP A 6 -56.44 -11.88 26.93
N ALA A 7 -56.11 -10.84 26.16
CA ALA A 7 -56.06 -10.92 24.71
C ALA A 7 -54.67 -11.33 24.16
N LEU A 8 -53.66 -11.41 25.05
CA LEU A 8 -52.34 -11.84 24.65
C LEU A 8 -52.33 -13.37 24.45
N PRO A 9 -51.65 -13.86 23.38
CA PRO A 9 -51.48 -15.30 23.20
C PRO A 9 -50.69 -15.90 24.38
N VAL A 10 -51.01 -17.15 24.72
CA VAL A 10 -50.26 -17.87 25.76
C VAL A 10 -48.81 -18.02 25.32
N PRO A 11 -47.82 -17.47 26.07
CA PRO A 11 -46.44 -17.54 25.68
C PRO A 11 -45.91 -18.97 25.66
N LEU A 12 -45.27 -19.36 24.55
CA LEU A 12 -44.61 -20.66 24.49
C LEU A 12 -43.30 -20.61 25.32
N PRO A 13 -43.05 -21.65 26.16
CA PRO A 13 -41.87 -21.63 27.02
C PRO A 13 -40.56 -21.73 26.23
N TYR A 14 -39.63 -20.76 26.43
CA TYR A 14 -38.32 -20.76 25.80
C TYR A 14 -37.49 -22.03 26.12
N ARG A 15 -37.71 -22.66 27.26
CA ARG A 15 -37.08 -23.94 27.64
C ARG A 15 -37.31 -25.06 26.62
N ASP A 16 -38.43 -25.05 25.90
CA ASP A 16 -38.77 -26.06 24.90
C ASP A 16 -37.82 -25.91 23.66
N PHE A 17 -37.47 -24.67 23.29
CA PHE A 17 -36.46 -24.39 22.30
C PHE A 17 -35.07 -24.83 22.74
N ILE A 18 -34.70 -24.55 24.01
CA ILE A 18 -33.40 -25.00 24.56
C ILE A 18 -33.33 -26.54 24.59
N ALA A 19 -34.40 -27.25 24.92
CA ALA A 19 -34.42 -28.69 24.87
C ALA A 19 -34.17 -29.24 23.45
N GLN A 20 -34.69 -28.56 22.42
CA GLN A 20 -34.43 -28.96 21.02
C GLN A 20 -32.95 -28.75 20.63
N ILE A 21 -32.36 -27.62 21.01
CA ILE A 21 -30.92 -27.35 20.76
C ILE A 21 -30.06 -28.46 21.37
N LEU A 22 -30.38 -28.86 22.60
CA LEU A 22 -29.60 -29.87 23.32
C LEU A 22 -29.74 -31.28 22.71
N ASN A 23 -30.72 -31.52 21.84
CA ASN A 23 -30.90 -32.79 21.14
C ASN A 23 -29.95 -32.95 19.95
N VAL A 24 -29.33 -31.86 19.45
CA VAL A 24 -28.31 -31.95 18.40
C VAL A 24 -26.95 -32.21 19.06
N PRO A 25 -26.27 -33.32 18.75
CA PRO A 25 -24.98 -33.62 19.35
C PRO A 25 -23.91 -32.56 18.98
N LEU A 26 -23.17 -32.08 19.97
CA LEU A 26 -22.07 -31.16 19.75
C LEU A 26 -21.03 -31.70 18.77
N SER A 27 -20.87 -33.01 18.66
CA SER A 27 -19.97 -33.66 17.72
C SER A 27 -20.33 -33.42 16.25
N GLU A 28 -21.62 -33.24 15.93
CA GLU A 28 -22.06 -32.92 14.58
C GLU A 28 -21.62 -31.47 14.18
N HIS A 29 -21.82 -30.53 15.11
CA HIS A 29 -21.35 -29.15 14.91
C HIS A 29 -19.82 -29.11 14.83
N GLU A 30 -19.12 -29.86 15.69
CA GLU A 30 -17.65 -29.92 15.67
C GLU A 30 -17.14 -30.49 14.36
N ALA A 31 -17.72 -31.58 13.84
CA ALA A 31 -17.32 -32.17 12.57
C ALA A 31 -17.49 -31.17 11.42
N TYR A 32 -18.62 -30.45 11.36
CA TYR A 32 -18.87 -29.42 10.34
C TYR A 32 -17.85 -28.31 10.38
N PHE A 33 -17.58 -27.70 11.55
CA PHE A 33 -16.64 -26.60 11.66
C PHE A 33 -15.18 -27.05 11.47
N ARG A 34 -14.84 -28.27 11.89
CA ARG A 34 -13.50 -28.80 11.64
C ARG A 34 -13.24 -29.02 10.15
N ASP A 35 -14.22 -29.54 9.41
CA ASP A 35 -14.11 -29.68 7.94
C ASP A 35 -13.92 -28.31 7.25
N ARG A 36 -14.54 -27.27 7.77
CA ARG A 36 -14.56 -25.95 7.14
C ARG A 36 -13.43 -25.02 7.57
N LEU A 37 -12.91 -25.16 8.78
CA LEU A 37 -12.06 -24.15 9.41
C LEU A 37 -10.68 -24.67 9.86
N ALA A 38 -10.41 -25.99 9.79
CA ALA A 38 -9.19 -26.54 10.36
C ALA A 38 -7.90 -26.00 9.69
N ASP A 39 -7.97 -25.66 8.41
CA ASP A 39 -6.87 -25.09 7.62
C ASP A 39 -6.82 -23.55 7.65
N VAL A 40 -7.74 -22.89 8.35
CA VAL A 40 -7.72 -21.44 8.55
C VAL A 40 -6.81 -21.13 9.74
N ASP A 41 -5.61 -20.66 9.49
CA ASP A 41 -4.55 -20.38 10.47
C ASP A 41 -4.37 -18.87 10.77
N THR A 42 -4.97 -18.02 9.96
CA THR A 42 -4.84 -16.56 10.05
C THR A 42 -6.22 -15.90 10.03
N PRO A 43 -6.52 -14.96 10.95
CA PRO A 43 -7.81 -14.29 11.00
C PRO A 43 -8.06 -13.40 9.77
N THR A 44 -9.34 -13.24 9.41
CA THR A 44 -9.74 -12.18 8.46
C THR A 44 -9.94 -10.88 9.23
N ALA A 45 -9.06 -9.91 8.97
CA ALA A 45 -9.04 -8.62 9.64
C ALA A 45 -9.02 -7.48 8.60
N PRO A 46 -10.16 -6.89 8.26
CA PRO A 46 -10.21 -5.71 7.40
C PRO A 46 -9.35 -4.59 7.98
N PHE A 47 -8.51 -3.97 7.14
CA PHE A 47 -7.54 -2.94 7.53
C PHE A 47 -6.55 -3.35 8.63
N GLY A 48 -6.39 -4.64 8.90
CA GLY A 48 -5.54 -5.16 9.97
C GLY A 48 -6.12 -5.02 11.38
N LEU A 49 -7.39 -4.64 11.52
CA LEU A 49 -8.05 -4.42 12.82
C LEU A 49 -8.49 -5.76 13.42
N LEU A 50 -7.90 -6.12 14.57
CA LEU A 50 -8.12 -7.42 15.24
C LEU A 50 -8.80 -7.31 16.60
N ASP A 51 -8.86 -6.10 17.19
CA ASP A 51 -9.44 -5.93 18.53
C ASP A 51 -10.95 -6.11 18.51
N VAL A 52 -11.40 -7.21 19.06
CA VAL A 52 -12.83 -7.55 19.26
C VAL A 52 -13.22 -7.57 20.73
N GLN A 53 -12.38 -7.03 21.64
CA GLN A 53 -12.60 -7.02 23.08
C GLN A 53 -12.94 -5.62 23.63
N GLY A 54 -12.96 -4.61 22.75
CA GLY A 54 -13.35 -3.25 23.12
C GLY A 54 -14.79 -3.17 23.66
N GLU A 55 -15.07 -2.15 24.47
CA GLU A 55 -16.41 -1.93 25.07
C GLU A 55 -17.42 -1.30 24.10
N GLY A 56 -17.02 -1.03 22.84
CA GLY A 56 -17.88 -0.45 21.79
C GLY A 56 -18.31 1.00 22.05
N GLU A 57 -17.50 1.76 22.83
CA GLU A 57 -17.84 3.14 23.19
C GLU A 57 -17.63 4.15 22.05
N ASP A 58 -16.61 3.93 21.21
CA ASP A 58 -16.22 4.81 20.10
C ASP A 58 -16.63 4.26 18.73
N VAL A 59 -17.88 3.78 18.62
CA VAL A 59 -18.38 3.27 17.34
C VAL A 59 -18.99 4.39 16.51
N LEU A 60 -18.48 4.54 15.28
CA LEU A 60 -19.06 5.42 14.27
C LEU A 60 -20.10 4.64 13.47
N GLU A 61 -21.22 5.29 13.17
CA GLU A 61 -22.30 4.69 12.38
C GLU A 61 -22.67 5.57 11.19
N ALA A 62 -22.93 4.94 10.05
CA ALA A 62 -23.56 5.57 8.89
C ALA A 62 -24.60 4.64 8.29
N SER A 63 -25.63 5.21 7.69
CA SER A 63 -26.70 4.47 7.02
C SER A 63 -27.10 5.13 5.71
N LEU A 64 -27.40 4.32 4.70
CA LEU A 64 -27.80 4.80 3.38
C LEU A 64 -28.87 3.88 2.78
N PRO A 65 -30.01 4.40 2.30
CA PRO A 65 -30.95 3.63 1.50
C PRO A 65 -30.35 3.33 0.12
N LEU A 66 -30.62 2.14 -0.42
CA LEU A 66 -30.27 1.79 -1.79
C LEU A 66 -31.20 2.52 -2.78
N ASP A 67 -30.63 2.81 -3.94
CA ASP A 67 -31.41 3.23 -5.10
C ASP A 67 -32.48 2.17 -5.46
N THR A 68 -33.68 2.62 -5.80
CA THR A 68 -34.81 1.73 -6.07
C THR A 68 -34.61 0.86 -7.31
N ALA A 69 -33.94 1.37 -8.34
CA ALA A 69 -33.63 0.61 -9.55
C ALA A 69 -32.63 -0.51 -9.25
N LEU A 70 -31.58 -0.21 -8.48
CA LEU A 70 -30.63 -1.23 -8.03
C LEU A 70 -31.33 -2.28 -7.15
N ALA A 71 -32.19 -1.87 -6.22
CA ALA A 71 -32.95 -2.78 -5.36
C ALA A 71 -33.81 -3.75 -6.18
N ALA A 72 -34.53 -3.25 -7.18
CA ALA A 72 -35.34 -4.06 -8.10
C ALA A 72 -34.47 -5.04 -8.91
N THR A 73 -33.31 -4.60 -9.38
CA THR A 73 -32.36 -5.45 -10.12
C THR A 73 -31.79 -6.56 -9.27
N ILE A 74 -31.38 -6.28 -8.01
CA ILE A 74 -30.92 -7.27 -7.04
C ILE A 74 -31.98 -8.37 -6.85
N ARG A 75 -33.24 -7.99 -6.63
CA ARG A 75 -34.34 -8.95 -6.46
C ARG A 75 -34.58 -9.79 -7.70
N THR A 76 -34.47 -9.17 -8.87
CA THR A 76 -34.64 -9.86 -10.17
C THR A 76 -33.52 -10.89 -10.37
N GLN A 77 -32.26 -10.52 -10.08
CA GLN A 77 -31.13 -11.44 -10.21
C GLN A 77 -31.21 -12.57 -9.17
N ALA A 78 -31.60 -12.26 -7.94
CA ALA A 78 -31.79 -13.27 -6.91
C ALA A 78 -32.83 -14.33 -7.36
N ARG A 79 -33.98 -13.89 -7.86
CA ARG A 79 -35.00 -14.79 -8.41
C ARG A 79 -34.52 -15.61 -9.59
N ARG A 80 -33.77 -14.98 -10.53
CA ARG A 80 -33.19 -15.66 -11.69
C ARG A 80 -32.24 -16.79 -11.31
N LEU A 81 -31.45 -16.55 -10.24
CA LEU A 81 -30.45 -17.52 -9.75
C LEU A 81 -31.04 -18.51 -8.73
N GLY A 82 -32.31 -18.36 -8.33
CA GLY A 82 -32.95 -19.21 -7.31
C GLY A 82 -32.38 -19.02 -5.91
N VAL A 83 -31.84 -17.83 -5.60
CA VAL A 83 -31.26 -17.49 -4.29
C VAL A 83 -32.01 -16.35 -3.62
N SER A 84 -31.82 -16.16 -2.32
CA SER A 84 -32.32 -14.97 -1.62
C SER A 84 -31.44 -13.74 -1.92
N PRO A 85 -31.99 -12.50 -1.86
CA PRO A 85 -31.17 -11.30 -1.93
C PRO A 85 -30.02 -11.27 -0.89
N GLY A 86 -30.24 -11.86 0.30
CA GLY A 86 -29.24 -12.00 1.33
C GLY A 86 -27.96 -12.71 0.85
N VAL A 87 -28.09 -13.71 -0.03
CA VAL A 87 -26.93 -14.40 -0.62
C VAL A 87 -26.07 -13.43 -1.45
N LEU A 88 -26.70 -12.56 -2.25
CA LEU A 88 -26.00 -11.58 -3.09
C LEU A 88 -25.27 -10.55 -2.23
N PHE A 89 -25.86 -10.11 -1.12
CA PHE A 89 -25.22 -9.20 -0.17
C PHE A 89 -24.08 -9.86 0.61
N HIS A 90 -24.21 -11.14 0.98
CA HIS A 90 -23.08 -11.88 1.57
C HIS A 90 -21.92 -12.04 0.60
N ALA A 91 -22.21 -12.29 -0.70
CA ALA A 91 -21.19 -12.34 -1.74
C ALA A 91 -20.48 -10.98 -1.92
N ALA A 92 -21.24 -9.88 -1.94
CA ALA A 92 -20.68 -8.53 -1.98
C ALA A 92 -19.83 -8.22 -0.72
N CYS A 93 -20.29 -8.64 0.45
CA CYS A 93 -19.51 -8.51 1.70
C CYS A 93 -18.20 -9.29 1.63
N ALA A 94 -18.22 -10.53 1.14
CA ALA A 94 -17.01 -11.32 0.95
C ALA A 94 -15.99 -10.63 0.03
N LEU A 95 -16.45 -9.99 -1.08
CA LEU A 95 -15.62 -9.18 -1.96
C LEU A 95 -14.99 -7.99 -1.23
N VAL A 96 -15.79 -7.25 -0.46
CA VAL A 96 -15.30 -6.10 0.33
C VAL A 96 -14.24 -6.56 1.33
N LEU A 97 -14.51 -7.66 2.05
CA LEU A 97 -13.57 -8.18 3.04
C LEU A 97 -12.30 -8.73 2.40
N ALA A 98 -12.38 -9.36 1.23
CA ALA A 98 -11.22 -9.82 0.48
C ALA A 98 -10.28 -8.65 0.13
N HIS A 99 -10.83 -7.59 -0.44
CA HIS A 99 -10.04 -6.41 -0.82
C HIS A 99 -9.50 -5.61 0.37
N THR A 100 -10.25 -5.52 1.47
CA THR A 100 -9.83 -4.74 2.65
C THR A 100 -8.90 -5.50 3.59
N SER A 101 -8.82 -6.83 3.47
CA SER A 101 -7.88 -7.69 4.21
C SER A 101 -6.70 -8.19 3.37
N GLY A 102 -6.75 -7.98 2.02
CA GLY A 102 -5.74 -8.51 1.11
C GLY A 102 -5.74 -10.03 0.99
N ARG A 103 -6.91 -10.68 1.14
CA ARG A 103 -7.08 -12.14 1.15
C ARG A 103 -8.06 -12.58 0.07
N ASP A 104 -7.88 -13.77 -0.44
CA ASP A 104 -8.77 -14.44 -1.38
C ASP A 104 -9.61 -15.57 -0.73
N ASP A 105 -9.40 -15.78 0.56
CA ASP A 105 -10.13 -16.68 1.45
C ASP A 105 -10.48 -15.92 2.73
N VAL A 106 -11.75 -15.65 2.94
CA VAL A 106 -12.23 -14.79 4.01
C VAL A 106 -13.19 -15.51 4.93
N VAL A 107 -13.08 -15.21 6.21
CA VAL A 107 -14.01 -15.65 7.24
C VAL A 107 -14.59 -14.43 7.94
N PHE A 108 -15.91 -14.39 8.09
CA PHE A 108 -16.59 -13.32 8.82
C PHE A 108 -17.80 -13.87 9.58
N GLY A 109 -18.19 -13.14 10.62
CA GLY A 109 -19.37 -13.52 11.39
C GLY A 109 -20.64 -13.21 10.61
N SER A 110 -21.43 -14.22 10.28
CA SER A 110 -22.80 -14.05 9.78
C SER A 110 -23.78 -14.12 10.94
N VAL A 111 -24.61 -13.08 11.07
CA VAL A 111 -25.65 -13.05 12.11
C VAL A 111 -26.87 -13.82 11.61
N LEU A 112 -27.29 -14.80 12.40
CA LEU A 112 -28.39 -15.71 12.10
C LEU A 112 -29.56 -15.44 13.04
N SER A 113 -30.81 -15.57 12.57
CA SER A 113 -32.00 -15.30 13.36
C SER A 113 -32.21 -16.33 14.46
N GLY A 114 -31.69 -17.55 14.27
CA GLY A 114 -31.83 -18.66 15.20
C GLY A 114 -33.26 -19.24 15.29
N ARG A 115 -34.18 -18.82 14.43
CA ARG A 115 -35.59 -19.23 14.44
C ARG A 115 -35.99 -20.12 13.27
N LEU A 116 -35.11 -20.31 12.29
CA LEU A 116 -35.46 -20.98 11.03
C LEU A 116 -35.61 -22.50 11.19
N GLN A 117 -34.94 -23.10 12.16
CA GLN A 117 -35.04 -24.52 12.49
C GLN A 117 -35.95 -24.79 13.68
N GLY A 118 -36.60 -23.78 14.24
CA GLY A 118 -37.53 -23.91 15.34
C GLY A 118 -38.82 -24.64 14.93
N ASN A 119 -39.43 -25.35 15.89
CA ASN A 119 -40.78 -25.92 15.73
C ASN A 119 -41.83 -24.84 15.45
N ALA A 120 -42.97 -25.24 14.95
CA ALA A 120 -44.15 -24.39 14.82
C ALA A 120 -44.35 -23.56 16.11
N GLY A 121 -44.22 -22.23 16.00
CA GLY A 121 -44.36 -21.31 17.14
C GLY A 121 -43.04 -20.68 17.63
N ALA A 122 -41.89 -20.98 17.03
CA ALA A 122 -40.62 -20.30 17.40
C ALA A 122 -40.67 -18.77 17.17
N ASP A 123 -41.50 -18.31 16.25
CA ASP A 123 -41.85 -16.92 15.99
C ASP A 123 -42.60 -16.24 17.12
N GLN A 124 -43.33 -17.02 17.92
CA GLN A 124 -44.13 -16.55 19.06
C GLN A 124 -43.41 -16.74 20.42
N MET A 125 -42.22 -17.36 20.41
CA MET A 125 -41.44 -17.52 21.65
C MET A 125 -40.65 -16.25 21.95
N MET A 126 -40.66 -15.85 23.22
CA MET A 126 -39.82 -14.76 23.74
C MET A 126 -38.52 -15.36 24.28
N GLY A 127 -37.37 -14.91 23.75
CA GLY A 127 -36.05 -15.39 24.16
C GLY A 127 -34.95 -14.93 23.22
N MET A 128 -33.69 -15.27 23.56
CA MET A 128 -32.51 -14.98 22.78
C MET A 128 -32.29 -16.09 21.74
N PHE A 129 -32.57 -15.81 20.48
CA PHE A 129 -32.40 -16.76 19.38
C PHE A 129 -31.20 -16.41 18.47
N ILE A 130 -30.89 -15.12 18.40
CA ILE A 130 -29.82 -14.60 17.48
C ILE A 130 -28.49 -15.25 17.88
N ASN A 131 -27.81 -15.76 16.86
CA ASN A 131 -26.46 -16.30 17.00
C ASN A 131 -25.56 -15.74 15.89
N THR A 132 -24.25 -15.71 16.13
CA THR A 132 -23.25 -15.30 15.17
C THR A 132 -22.31 -16.46 14.92
N LEU A 133 -22.19 -16.88 13.67
CA LEU A 133 -21.33 -18.00 13.30
C LEU A 133 -20.38 -17.62 12.15
N PRO A 134 -19.18 -18.24 12.10
CA PRO A 134 -18.21 -17.99 11.03
C PRO A 134 -18.73 -18.53 9.70
N LEU A 135 -18.78 -17.65 8.70
CA LEU A 135 -18.99 -17.98 7.30
C LEU A 135 -17.68 -17.82 6.56
N ARG A 136 -17.12 -18.92 6.04
CA ARG A 136 -15.92 -18.93 5.21
C ARG A 136 -16.29 -18.93 3.74
N ILE A 137 -15.69 -18.02 2.96
CA ILE A 137 -15.85 -17.91 1.52
C ILE A 137 -14.48 -17.83 0.86
N VAL A 138 -14.16 -18.81 0.01
CA VAL A 138 -12.97 -18.84 -0.82
C VAL A 138 -13.32 -18.19 -2.15
N LEU A 139 -12.66 -17.07 -2.50
CA LEU A 139 -12.89 -16.33 -3.75
C LEU A 139 -11.89 -16.72 -4.84
N ALA A 140 -10.75 -17.32 -4.46
CA ALA A 140 -9.72 -17.72 -5.39
C ALA A 140 -10.26 -18.65 -6.49
N GLY A 141 -10.01 -18.29 -7.75
CA GLY A 141 -10.41 -19.08 -8.90
C GLY A 141 -11.90 -19.13 -9.20
N GLN A 142 -12.75 -18.41 -8.45
CA GLN A 142 -14.18 -18.38 -8.68
C GLN A 142 -14.59 -17.29 -9.66
N SER A 143 -15.62 -17.58 -10.48
CA SER A 143 -16.34 -16.56 -11.25
C SER A 143 -17.38 -15.85 -10.38
N ALA A 144 -17.96 -14.76 -10.88
CA ALA A 144 -19.07 -14.07 -10.21
C ALA A 144 -20.26 -15.00 -9.93
N GLN A 145 -20.58 -15.90 -10.86
CA GLN A 145 -21.66 -16.87 -10.70
C GLN A 145 -21.30 -17.95 -9.67
N ASP A 146 -20.08 -18.49 -9.73
CA ASP A 146 -19.62 -19.53 -8.79
C ASP A 146 -19.56 -18.98 -7.37
N LEU A 147 -19.15 -17.72 -7.18
CA LEU A 147 -19.15 -17.05 -5.88
C LEU A 147 -20.58 -17.04 -5.29
N VAL A 148 -21.58 -16.64 -6.05
CA VAL A 148 -22.98 -16.61 -5.56
C VAL A 148 -23.46 -17.99 -5.19
N GLN A 149 -23.15 -19.00 -6.00
CA GLN A 149 -23.55 -20.40 -5.71
C GLN A 149 -22.82 -20.92 -4.45
N SER A 150 -21.53 -20.66 -4.35
CA SER A 150 -20.71 -21.05 -3.21
C SER A 150 -21.22 -20.42 -1.90
N VAL A 151 -21.53 -19.12 -1.93
CA VAL A 151 -22.15 -18.42 -0.79
C VAL A 151 -23.51 -19.02 -0.43
N SER A 152 -24.36 -19.31 -1.42
CA SER A 152 -25.67 -19.95 -1.19
C SER A 152 -25.55 -21.31 -0.51
N HIS A 153 -24.62 -22.15 -0.98
CA HIS A 153 -24.36 -23.46 -0.38
C HIS A 153 -23.78 -23.33 1.02
N ALA A 154 -22.82 -22.40 1.22
CA ALA A 154 -22.20 -22.16 2.53
C ALA A 154 -23.21 -21.68 3.57
N LEU A 155 -24.10 -20.74 3.22
CA LEU A 155 -25.17 -20.25 4.09
C LEU A 155 -26.18 -21.35 4.41
N THR A 156 -26.61 -22.14 3.42
CA THR A 156 -27.54 -23.25 3.64
C THR A 156 -26.96 -24.28 4.59
N ALA A 157 -25.68 -24.63 4.41
CA ALA A 157 -24.99 -25.55 5.31
C ALA A 157 -24.83 -24.96 6.73
N LEU A 158 -24.50 -23.66 6.84
CA LEU A 158 -24.34 -22.99 8.11
C LEU A 158 -25.65 -22.92 8.90
N LEU A 159 -26.79 -22.71 8.22
CA LEU A 159 -28.12 -22.70 8.84
C LEU A 159 -28.47 -24.04 9.52
N ALA A 160 -28.00 -25.17 9.01
CA ALA A 160 -28.16 -26.46 9.69
C ALA A 160 -27.46 -26.52 11.08
N HIS A 161 -26.53 -25.60 11.33
CA HIS A 161 -25.77 -25.49 12.57
C HIS A 161 -26.00 -24.15 13.28
N GLU A 162 -27.12 -23.46 13.00
CA GLU A 162 -27.37 -22.09 13.50
C GLU A 162 -27.35 -21.97 15.03
N GLN A 163 -27.51 -23.06 15.75
CA GLN A 163 -27.50 -23.09 17.21
C GLN A 163 -26.15 -23.50 17.81
N ALA A 164 -25.11 -23.71 16.99
CA ALA A 164 -23.79 -24.07 17.49
C ALA A 164 -23.13 -22.91 18.28
N PRO A 165 -22.37 -23.19 19.34
CA PRO A 165 -21.62 -22.16 20.03
C PRO A 165 -20.49 -21.61 19.16
N LEU A 166 -20.35 -20.27 19.06
CA LEU A 166 -19.25 -19.62 18.36
C LEU A 166 -17.87 -20.09 18.87
N THR A 167 -17.76 -20.31 20.18
CA THR A 167 -16.52 -20.80 20.80
C THR A 167 -16.11 -22.19 20.30
N LEU A 168 -17.09 -23.06 19.96
CA LEU A 168 -16.81 -24.34 19.32
C LEU A 168 -16.20 -24.15 17.93
N ALA A 169 -16.83 -23.31 17.10
CA ALA A 169 -16.35 -23.01 15.76
C ALA A 169 -14.92 -22.42 15.78
N GLN A 170 -14.62 -21.50 16.70
CA GLN A 170 -13.28 -20.95 16.88
C GLN A 170 -12.23 -22.02 17.23
N ARG A 171 -12.56 -22.97 18.11
CA ARG A 171 -11.67 -24.08 18.48
C ARG A 171 -11.40 -25.06 17.33
N CYS A 172 -12.28 -25.12 16.35
CA CYS A 172 -12.12 -25.95 15.16
C CYS A 172 -11.19 -25.34 14.10
N SER A 173 -10.77 -24.08 14.25
CA SER A 173 -9.84 -23.41 13.36
C SER A 173 -8.38 -23.61 13.79
N GLY A 174 -7.44 -23.33 12.87
CA GLY A 174 -5.99 -23.26 13.11
C GLY A 174 -5.53 -21.93 13.73
N VAL A 175 -6.42 -20.95 13.93
CA VAL A 175 -6.06 -19.64 14.49
C VAL A 175 -5.66 -19.77 15.95
N ALA A 176 -4.43 -19.32 16.27
CA ALA A 176 -3.89 -19.39 17.62
C ALA A 176 -4.63 -18.44 18.58
N GLN A 177 -5.07 -18.98 19.74
CA GLN A 177 -5.66 -18.14 20.77
C GLN A 177 -4.59 -17.21 21.42
N PRO A 178 -4.93 -15.99 21.83
CA PRO A 178 -6.29 -15.42 21.96
C PRO A 178 -6.83 -14.67 20.73
N MET A 179 -6.23 -14.83 19.53
CA MET A 179 -6.67 -14.12 18.34
C MET A 179 -8.10 -14.53 17.93
N PRO A 180 -8.95 -13.58 17.53
CA PRO A 180 -10.26 -13.88 16.98
C PRO A 180 -10.13 -14.53 15.58
N LEU A 181 -11.06 -15.38 15.21
CA LEU A 181 -11.11 -15.96 13.85
C LEU A 181 -11.44 -14.90 12.78
N PHE A 182 -12.21 -13.90 13.16
CA PHE A 182 -12.61 -12.77 12.31
C PHE A 182 -12.89 -11.54 13.17
N SER A 183 -12.79 -10.36 12.57
CA SER A 183 -13.10 -9.07 13.19
C SER A 183 -14.20 -8.28 12.48
N ALA A 184 -14.91 -8.91 11.54
CA ALA A 184 -16.03 -8.31 10.83
C ALA A 184 -17.30 -9.12 10.99
N LEU A 185 -18.44 -8.42 11.15
CA LEU A 185 -19.78 -9.00 11.16
C LEU A 185 -20.57 -8.57 9.93
N PHE A 186 -21.40 -9.48 9.45
CA PHE A 186 -22.42 -9.19 8.45
C PHE A 186 -23.80 -9.61 8.96
N ASN A 187 -24.75 -8.68 8.92
CA ASN A 187 -26.11 -8.88 9.39
C ASN A 187 -27.13 -8.57 8.29
N TYR A 188 -27.85 -9.58 7.81
CA TYR A 188 -28.95 -9.40 6.88
C TYR A 188 -30.26 -9.54 7.64
N ARG A 189 -31.02 -8.45 7.77
CA ARG A 189 -32.28 -8.38 8.52
C ARG A 189 -33.45 -8.27 7.56
N HIS A 190 -34.36 -9.18 7.66
CA HIS A 190 -35.64 -9.10 6.95
C HIS A 190 -36.65 -8.37 7.84
N SER A 191 -36.82 -7.09 7.58
CA SER A 191 -37.76 -6.23 8.32
C SER A 191 -38.98 -6.01 7.44
N LEU A 192 -39.95 -6.92 7.52
CA LEU A 192 -41.27 -6.59 7.02
C LEU A 192 -41.80 -5.47 7.93
N SER A 193 -41.85 -4.26 7.41
CA SER A 193 -42.62 -3.20 8.06
C SER A 193 -44.05 -3.68 8.05
N ASP A 194 -44.53 -4.17 9.18
CA ASP A 194 -45.99 -4.32 9.38
C ASP A 194 -46.52 -2.87 9.52
N PRO A 195 -47.29 -2.38 8.53
CA PRO A 195 -47.82 -1.02 8.63
C PRO A 195 -48.70 -0.81 9.85
N ASP A 196 -49.20 -1.89 10.43
CA ASP A 196 -50.02 -1.86 11.64
C ASP A 196 -49.22 -2.03 12.94
N ALA A 197 -48.01 -2.58 12.91
CA ALA A 197 -47.13 -2.70 14.07
C ALA A 197 -46.48 -1.37 14.53
N GLU A 198 -46.39 -0.36 13.64
CA GLU A 198 -45.87 0.97 13.98
C GLU A 198 -46.89 1.91 14.64
N ARG A 199 -48.16 1.51 14.76
CA ARG A 199 -49.18 2.30 15.41
C ARG A 199 -49.33 1.96 16.90
N TRP A 200 -48.30 2.27 17.65
CA TRP A 200 -48.47 2.54 19.06
C TRP A 200 -48.83 4.03 19.18
N ASP A 201 -50.11 4.33 19.14
CA ASP A 201 -50.63 5.70 19.02
C ASP A 201 -50.06 6.69 20.06
N ASP A 202 -49.40 6.23 21.12
CA ASP A 202 -48.88 7.01 22.21
C ASP A 202 -47.36 6.81 22.51
N ILE A 203 -46.64 5.97 21.72
CA ILE A 203 -45.22 5.70 21.98
C ILE A 203 -44.41 6.01 20.73
N ARG A 204 -43.49 6.98 20.84
CA ARG A 204 -42.51 7.35 19.78
C ARG A 204 -41.11 6.96 20.23
N ILE A 205 -40.43 6.12 19.43
CA ILE A 205 -39.01 5.87 19.62
C ILE A 205 -38.24 7.13 19.19
N LEU A 206 -37.54 7.78 20.12
CA LEU A 206 -36.79 9.00 19.83
C LEU A 206 -35.38 8.69 19.35
N ALA A 207 -34.76 7.64 19.88
CA ALA A 207 -33.44 7.19 19.47
C ALA A 207 -33.29 5.68 19.77
N SER A 208 -32.51 5.02 18.97
CA SER A 208 -32.06 3.64 19.21
C SER A 208 -30.56 3.58 19.00
N GLU A 209 -29.83 3.06 19.98
CA GLU A 209 -28.39 2.85 19.91
C GLU A 209 -28.10 1.36 20.06
N GLU A 210 -27.35 0.80 19.14
CA GLU A 210 -26.88 -0.57 19.17
C GLU A 210 -25.35 -0.57 19.18
N ARG A 211 -24.74 -1.17 20.20
CA ARG A 211 -23.29 -1.25 20.36
C ARG A 211 -22.76 -2.60 19.89
N THR A 212 -21.56 -2.60 19.37
CA THR A 212 -20.83 -3.79 18.95
C THR A 212 -19.37 -3.67 19.35
N ASN A 213 -18.77 -4.78 19.74
CA ASN A 213 -17.34 -4.87 20.02
C ASN A 213 -16.52 -5.26 18.77
N PHE A 214 -17.18 -5.51 17.65
CA PHE A 214 -16.48 -5.82 16.40
C PHE A 214 -16.05 -4.54 15.68
N PRO A 215 -14.78 -4.47 15.21
CA PRO A 215 -14.26 -3.30 14.50
C PRO A 215 -15.06 -2.89 13.27
N LEU A 216 -15.69 -3.86 12.61
CA LEU A 216 -16.53 -3.62 11.44
C LEU A 216 -17.82 -4.45 11.54
N THR A 217 -18.95 -3.79 11.47
CA THR A 217 -20.25 -4.44 11.28
C THR A 217 -20.96 -3.82 10.09
N LEU A 218 -21.33 -4.66 9.12
CA LEU A 218 -22.14 -4.30 7.97
C LEU A 218 -23.52 -4.91 8.10
N SER A 219 -24.56 -4.11 7.96
CA SER A 219 -25.95 -4.56 8.05
C SER A 219 -26.73 -4.18 6.80
N VAL A 220 -27.63 -5.05 6.40
CA VAL A 220 -28.60 -4.82 5.32
C VAL A 220 -30.01 -5.05 5.87
N ASP A 221 -30.82 -4.00 5.87
CA ASP A 221 -32.24 -4.10 6.17
C ASP A 221 -33.01 -4.30 4.87
N ASP A 222 -33.65 -5.44 4.75
CA ASP A 222 -34.60 -5.74 3.67
C ASP A 222 -35.99 -5.27 4.09
N LEU A 223 -36.43 -4.16 3.49
CA LEU A 223 -37.71 -3.50 3.79
C LEU A 223 -38.84 -3.92 2.84
N GLY A 224 -38.72 -5.07 2.19
CA GLY A 224 -39.71 -5.57 1.23
C GLY A 224 -39.42 -5.06 -0.18
N GLU A 225 -39.55 -3.77 -0.49
CA GLU A 225 -39.23 -3.20 -1.79
C GLU A 225 -37.87 -2.53 -1.84
N ALA A 226 -37.43 -1.93 -0.75
CA ALA A 226 -36.19 -1.21 -0.61
C ALA A 226 -35.17 -2.00 0.22
N PHE A 227 -33.90 -1.58 0.14
CA PHE A 227 -32.85 -2.01 1.08
C PHE A 227 -32.21 -0.78 1.72
N ARG A 228 -31.71 -0.96 2.94
CA ARG A 228 -30.89 0.03 3.64
C ARG A 228 -29.59 -0.64 4.05
N LEU A 229 -28.46 0.00 3.72
CA LEU A 229 -27.15 -0.41 4.23
C LEU A 229 -26.80 0.41 5.45
N THR A 230 -26.28 -0.24 6.48
CA THR A 230 -25.72 0.40 7.67
C THR A 230 -24.33 -0.17 7.92
N ALA A 231 -23.38 0.70 8.20
CA ALA A 231 -22.04 0.30 8.64
C ALA A 231 -21.76 0.89 10.00
N LYS A 232 -21.19 0.07 10.89
CA LYS A 232 -20.63 0.46 12.18
C LYS A 232 -19.15 0.14 12.17
N THR A 233 -18.32 1.12 12.55
CA THR A 233 -16.86 0.99 12.50
C THR A 233 -16.23 1.60 13.74
N VAL A 234 -15.07 1.11 14.12
CA VAL A 234 -14.24 1.77 15.13
C VAL A 234 -13.63 3.05 14.56
N ALA A 235 -13.17 3.93 15.45
CA ALA A 235 -12.44 5.14 15.07
C ALA A 235 -11.27 4.82 14.11
N GLY A 236 -11.12 5.66 13.07
CA GLY A 236 -10.11 5.49 12.03
C GLY A 236 -10.62 4.82 10.73
N VAL A 237 -11.79 4.21 10.74
CA VAL A 237 -12.48 3.72 9.54
C VAL A 237 -13.77 4.50 9.32
N ASP A 238 -13.91 5.15 8.17
CA ASP A 238 -15.14 5.86 7.82
C ASP A 238 -16.26 4.88 7.47
N PRO A 239 -17.37 4.83 8.24
CA PRO A 239 -18.49 3.92 7.97
C PRO A 239 -19.17 4.21 6.62
N MET A 240 -19.23 5.47 6.19
CA MET A 240 -19.79 5.81 4.87
C MET A 240 -18.91 5.26 3.73
N ARG A 241 -17.60 5.21 3.91
CA ARG A 241 -16.69 4.58 2.95
C ARG A 241 -16.98 3.09 2.81
N MET A 242 -17.24 2.39 3.93
CA MET A 242 -17.62 0.97 3.90
C MET A 242 -18.94 0.72 3.18
N ILE A 243 -19.94 1.59 3.38
CA ILE A 243 -21.20 1.54 2.63
C ILE A 243 -20.94 1.71 1.13
N ARG A 244 -20.10 2.66 0.73
CA ARG A 244 -19.74 2.87 -0.68
C ARG A 244 -19.03 1.67 -1.28
N TYR A 245 -18.18 0.98 -0.53
CA TYR A 245 -17.54 -0.26 -0.97
C TYR A 245 -18.57 -1.37 -1.18
N MET A 246 -19.52 -1.54 -0.26
CA MET A 246 -20.62 -2.48 -0.40
C MET A 246 -21.50 -2.18 -1.62
N LEU A 247 -21.84 -0.89 -1.85
CA LEU A 247 -22.62 -0.45 -3.02
C LEU A 247 -21.86 -0.73 -4.32
N THR A 248 -20.58 -0.43 -4.37
CA THR A 248 -19.74 -0.69 -5.55
C THR A 248 -19.66 -2.19 -5.82
N ALA A 249 -19.38 -2.99 -4.79
CA ALA A 249 -19.28 -4.44 -4.92
C ALA A 249 -20.59 -5.08 -5.40
N ILE A 250 -21.75 -4.74 -4.77
CA ILE A 250 -23.05 -5.31 -5.17
C ILE A 250 -23.43 -4.87 -6.58
N SER A 251 -23.20 -3.62 -6.96
CA SER A 251 -23.51 -3.11 -8.29
C SER A 251 -22.71 -3.83 -9.38
N HIS A 252 -21.40 -4.02 -9.18
CA HIS A 252 -20.57 -4.73 -10.16
C HIS A 252 -20.85 -6.24 -10.17
N LEU A 253 -21.14 -6.84 -9.01
CA LEU A 253 -21.57 -8.23 -8.97
C LEU A 253 -22.85 -8.45 -9.78
N ILE A 254 -23.86 -7.59 -9.60
CA ILE A 254 -25.11 -7.66 -10.35
C ILE A 254 -24.87 -7.47 -11.85
N ALA A 255 -24.08 -6.46 -12.23
CA ALA A 255 -23.75 -6.21 -13.64
C ALA A 255 -22.99 -7.40 -14.28
N ALA A 256 -22.04 -7.99 -13.53
CA ALA A 256 -21.33 -9.19 -13.99
C ALA A 256 -22.29 -10.38 -14.17
N LEU A 257 -23.18 -10.62 -13.21
CA LEU A 257 -24.18 -11.68 -13.32
C LEU A 257 -25.12 -11.50 -14.52
N GLU A 258 -25.37 -10.28 -14.97
CA GLU A 258 -26.19 -9.99 -16.16
C GLU A 258 -25.47 -10.24 -17.49
N SER A 259 -24.22 -9.82 -17.58
CA SER A 259 -23.52 -9.71 -18.88
C SER A 259 -22.24 -10.55 -18.99
N ALA A 260 -21.61 -10.91 -17.87
CA ALA A 260 -20.30 -11.54 -17.80
C ALA A 260 -20.16 -12.48 -16.59
N ALA A 261 -21.13 -13.38 -16.38
CA ALA A 261 -21.24 -14.23 -15.19
C ALA A 261 -19.97 -15.07 -14.89
N GLN A 262 -19.15 -15.34 -15.91
CA GLN A 262 -17.88 -16.05 -15.81
C GLN A 262 -16.67 -15.12 -15.49
N GLN A 263 -16.87 -13.82 -15.31
CA GLN A 263 -15.81 -12.91 -14.91
C GLN A 263 -15.25 -13.34 -13.54
N PRO A 264 -13.90 -13.36 -13.36
CA PRO A 264 -13.30 -13.68 -12.07
C PRO A 264 -13.81 -12.77 -10.95
N ALA A 265 -14.30 -13.34 -9.86
CA ALA A 265 -14.92 -12.61 -8.76
C ALA A 265 -14.00 -11.54 -8.17
N LEU A 266 -12.72 -11.86 -7.94
CA LEU A 266 -11.72 -10.92 -7.42
C LEU A 266 -11.35 -9.78 -8.38
N SER A 267 -11.76 -9.85 -9.65
CA SER A 267 -11.60 -8.75 -10.59
C SER A 267 -12.73 -7.72 -10.54
N LEU A 268 -13.79 -8.00 -9.78
CA LEU A 268 -14.91 -7.08 -9.62
C LEU A 268 -14.48 -5.87 -8.77
N PRO A 269 -14.72 -4.65 -9.25
CA PRO A 269 -14.38 -3.45 -8.50
C PRO A 269 -15.14 -3.36 -7.17
N VAL A 270 -14.42 -3.04 -6.12
CA VAL A 270 -14.95 -2.69 -4.79
C VAL A 270 -14.71 -1.21 -4.49
N LEU A 271 -13.62 -0.67 -5.05
CA LEU A 271 -13.23 0.72 -4.87
C LEU A 271 -14.11 1.63 -5.76
N PRO A 272 -14.82 2.63 -5.19
CA PRO A 272 -15.59 3.60 -5.99
C PRO A 272 -14.73 4.37 -6.98
N ASP A 273 -15.24 4.69 -8.16
CA ASP A 273 -14.50 5.41 -9.21
C ASP A 273 -13.93 6.77 -8.74
N ALA A 274 -14.66 7.48 -7.89
CA ALA A 274 -14.20 8.75 -7.35
C ALA A 274 -12.95 8.55 -6.47
N GLU A 275 -12.94 7.54 -5.62
CA GLU A 275 -11.80 7.21 -4.76
C GLU A 275 -10.64 6.65 -5.58
N ARG A 276 -10.93 5.81 -6.57
CA ARG A 276 -9.92 5.30 -7.51
C ARG A 276 -9.21 6.45 -8.25
N ARG A 277 -9.96 7.43 -8.74
CA ARG A 277 -9.38 8.63 -9.38
C ARG A 277 -8.57 9.46 -8.39
N GLN A 278 -9.05 9.62 -7.16
CA GLN A 278 -8.30 10.32 -6.12
C GLN A 278 -6.93 9.67 -5.86
N LEU A 279 -6.90 8.33 -5.74
CA LEU A 279 -5.67 7.59 -5.47
C LEU A 279 -4.71 7.56 -6.67
N LEU A 280 -5.23 7.37 -7.88
CA LEU A 280 -4.40 7.18 -9.07
C LEU A 280 -4.06 8.48 -9.80
N GLU A 281 -4.92 9.49 -9.74
CA GLU A 281 -4.76 10.74 -10.49
C GLU A 281 -4.48 11.92 -9.57
N ALA A 282 -5.38 12.23 -8.60
CA ALA A 282 -5.25 13.43 -7.78
C ALA A 282 -4.01 13.38 -6.87
N PHE A 283 -3.75 12.24 -6.22
CA PHE A 283 -2.55 12.08 -5.37
C PHE A 283 -1.26 11.98 -6.19
N ASN A 284 -1.33 11.64 -7.47
CA ASN A 284 -0.21 11.57 -8.38
C ASN A 284 -0.09 12.81 -9.30
N ALA A 285 -0.94 13.82 -9.12
CA ALA A 285 -0.84 15.09 -9.84
C ALA A 285 0.32 15.92 -9.28
N THR A 286 1.53 15.38 -9.40
CA THR A 286 2.78 15.94 -8.86
C THR A 286 3.67 16.56 -9.95
N ASP A 287 3.13 16.75 -11.14
CA ASP A 287 3.85 17.39 -12.23
C ASP A 287 4.28 18.81 -11.83
N ALA A 288 5.56 19.09 -11.99
CA ALA A 288 6.16 20.38 -11.70
C ALA A 288 7.18 20.75 -12.77
N ASP A 289 7.27 22.03 -13.08
CA ASP A 289 8.27 22.55 -14.00
C ASP A 289 9.66 22.45 -13.38
N PHE A 290 10.60 21.90 -14.13
CA PHE A 290 12.01 21.85 -13.78
C PHE A 290 12.87 22.02 -15.05
N PRO A 291 14.16 22.37 -14.95
CA PRO A 291 15.01 22.61 -16.11
C PRO A 291 15.37 21.30 -16.85
N GLN A 292 14.41 20.75 -17.60
CA GLN A 292 14.48 19.43 -18.27
C GLN A 292 15.65 19.26 -19.23
N HIS A 293 16.17 20.38 -19.79
CA HIS A 293 17.25 20.37 -20.78
C HIS A 293 18.62 20.76 -20.21
N ALA A 294 18.67 21.14 -18.92
CA ALA A 294 19.91 21.54 -18.28
C ALA A 294 20.78 20.31 -17.92
N LEU A 295 22.06 20.59 -17.73
CA LEU A 295 23.04 19.62 -17.25
C LEU A 295 23.44 19.98 -15.81
N ILE A 296 23.73 18.98 -14.98
CA ILE A 296 24.05 19.17 -13.57
C ILE A 296 25.27 20.08 -13.42
N HIS A 297 26.36 19.77 -14.15
CA HIS A 297 27.59 20.54 -14.06
C HIS A 297 27.43 21.99 -14.55
N GLN A 298 26.58 22.26 -15.56
CA GLN A 298 26.29 23.63 -16.00
C GLN A 298 25.55 24.45 -14.90
N GLN A 299 24.68 23.83 -14.12
CA GLN A 299 24.09 24.51 -12.97
C GLN A 299 25.15 24.80 -11.89
N PHE A 300 26.09 23.89 -11.68
CA PHE A 300 27.23 24.11 -10.79
C PHE A 300 28.15 25.22 -11.30
N GLU A 301 28.50 25.23 -12.58
CA GLU A 301 29.29 26.28 -13.26
C GLU A 301 28.67 27.68 -13.10
N ALA A 302 27.36 27.75 -13.34
CA ALA A 302 26.60 28.98 -13.13
C ALA A 302 26.64 29.44 -11.67
N GLN A 303 26.61 28.52 -10.72
CA GLN A 303 26.74 28.84 -9.29
C GLN A 303 28.19 29.29 -8.96
N ALA A 304 29.20 28.60 -9.47
CA ALA A 304 30.60 28.95 -9.28
C ALA A 304 30.93 30.37 -9.84
N ALA A 305 30.34 30.70 -10.97
CA ALA A 305 30.47 32.05 -11.55
C ALA A 305 29.79 33.13 -10.70
N ARG A 306 28.68 32.80 -10.02
CA ARG A 306 27.95 33.77 -9.15
C ARG A 306 28.65 34.02 -7.82
N THR A 307 29.27 33.01 -7.24
CA THR A 307 29.88 33.09 -5.90
C THR A 307 31.24 32.37 -5.86
N PRO A 308 32.24 32.83 -6.65
CA PRO A 308 33.52 32.11 -6.84
C PRO A 308 34.30 31.91 -5.54
N ASP A 309 34.28 32.91 -4.67
CA ASP A 309 35.05 32.91 -3.41
C ASP A 309 34.31 32.23 -2.21
N ALA A 310 33.05 31.87 -2.40
CA ALA A 310 32.30 31.14 -1.37
C ALA A 310 32.85 29.72 -1.19
N LEU A 311 32.81 29.21 0.03
CA LEU A 311 33.18 27.82 0.31
C LEU A 311 32.19 26.86 -0.33
N ALA A 312 32.70 25.95 -1.16
CA ALA A 312 31.91 24.88 -1.78
C ALA A 312 31.97 23.58 -0.96
N VAL A 313 33.16 23.13 -0.60
CA VAL A 313 33.37 21.86 0.11
C VAL A 313 34.32 22.08 1.30
N LEU A 314 33.99 21.46 2.42
CA LEU A 314 34.79 21.43 3.63
C LEU A 314 34.96 19.98 4.10
N PHE A 315 36.19 19.57 4.36
CA PHE A 315 36.54 18.28 4.95
C PHE A 315 37.66 18.47 5.96
N GLU A 316 37.35 18.23 7.24
CA GLU A 316 38.27 18.51 8.36
C GLU A 316 38.77 19.96 8.33
N ASP A 317 40.07 20.20 8.20
CA ASP A 317 40.69 21.53 8.10
C ASP A 317 40.86 22.00 6.66
N ASP A 318 40.61 21.14 5.66
CA ASP A 318 40.76 21.44 4.25
C ASP A 318 39.45 21.95 3.60
N ALA A 319 39.57 22.92 2.72
CA ALA A 319 38.41 23.50 2.03
C ALA A 319 38.71 23.86 0.58
N LEU A 320 37.69 23.87 -0.25
CA LEU A 320 37.71 24.43 -1.60
C LEU A 320 36.60 25.47 -1.76
N THR A 321 36.93 26.60 -2.37
CA THR A 321 35.94 27.55 -2.88
C THR A 321 35.25 26.98 -4.12
N TYR A 322 34.13 27.60 -4.54
CA TYR A 322 33.44 27.22 -5.76
C TYR A 322 34.34 27.35 -7.00
N ASP A 323 35.14 28.41 -7.08
CA ASP A 323 36.10 28.61 -8.19
C ASP A 323 37.20 27.53 -8.17
N GLN A 324 37.78 27.24 -6.97
CA GLN A 324 38.83 26.22 -6.87
C GLN A 324 38.31 24.83 -7.26
N LEU A 325 37.12 24.45 -6.74
CA LEU A 325 36.49 23.19 -7.06
C LEU A 325 36.19 23.10 -8.58
N ASN A 326 35.67 24.20 -9.19
CA ASN A 326 35.37 24.26 -10.61
C ASN A 326 36.60 24.05 -11.46
N ARG A 327 37.68 24.80 -11.18
CA ARG A 327 38.94 24.68 -11.92
C ARG A 327 39.57 23.30 -11.85
N ARG A 328 39.61 22.70 -10.65
CA ARG A 328 40.14 21.33 -10.47
C ARG A 328 39.29 20.29 -11.21
N ALA A 329 37.97 20.41 -11.14
CA ALA A 329 37.06 19.56 -11.90
C ALA A 329 37.17 19.72 -13.41
N ASN A 330 37.41 20.95 -13.90
CA ASN A 330 37.67 21.24 -15.32
C ASN A 330 38.93 20.57 -15.83
N GLN A 331 40.02 20.71 -15.08
CA GLN A 331 41.30 20.08 -15.46
C GLN A 331 41.17 18.56 -15.56
N LEU A 332 40.46 17.94 -14.59
CA LEU A 332 40.18 16.50 -14.63
C LEU A 332 39.28 16.13 -15.79
N ALA A 333 38.25 16.92 -16.07
CA ALA A 333 37.35 16.70 -17.22
C ALA A 333 38.07 16.72 -18.55
N HIS A 334 38.91 17.74 -18.79
CA HIS A 334 39.75 17.84 -20.02
C HIS A 334 40.73 16.65 -20.10
N HIS A 335 41.29 16.18 -18.99
CA HIS A 335 42.14 14.99 -18.99
C HIS A 335 41.33 13.75 -19.41
N LEU A 336 40.14 13.53 -18.85
CA LEU A 336 39.24 12.42 -19.25
C LEU A 336 38.84 12.49 -20.73
N ILE A 337 38.49 13.67 -21.21
CA ILE A 337 38.18 13.92 -22.64
C ILE A 337 39.36 13.56 -23.54
N SER A 338 40.60 13.92 -23.12
CA SER A 338 41.82 13.57 -23.86
C SER A 338 42.08 12.07 -23.94
N LEU A 339 41.58 11.31 -22.98
CA LEU A 339 41.60 9.82 -22.99
C LEU A 339 40.48 9.21 -23.85
N GLY A 340 39.63 10.05 -24.45
CA GLY A 340 38.55 9.59 -25.35
C GLY A 340 37.20 9.33 -24.67
N VAL A 341 37.03 9.77 -23.42
CA VAL A 341 35.74 9.65 -22.69
C VAL A 341 34.65 10.47 -23.41
N ARG A 342 33.46 9.87 -23.55
CA ARG A 342 32.30 10.42 -24.28
C ARG A 342 31.01 10.31 -23.45
N PRO A 343 29.93 11.00 -23.86
CA PRO A 343 28.62 10.84 -23.25
C PRO A 343 28.18 9.37 -23.13
N ASP A 344 27.60 9.04 -21.99
CA ASP A 344 27.17 7.70 -21.55
C ASP A 344 28.30 6.70 -21.27
N ASP A 345 29.57 7.05 -21.44
CA ASP A 345 30.64 6.27 -20.88
C ASP A 345 30.56 6.26 -19.35
N ARG A 346 30.97 5.18 -18.73
CA ARG A 346 31.05 5.03 -17.27
C ARG A 346 32.50 5.25 -16.85
N VAL A 347 32.70 6.04 -15.79
CA VAL A 347 33.99 6.23 -15.14
C VAL A 347 33.86 5.81 -13.67
N ALA A 348 34.64 4.83 -13.26
CA ALA A 348 34.64 4.37 -11.87
C ALA A 348 35.31 5.42 -10.99
N LEU A 349 34.75 5.66 -9.80
CA LEU A 349 35.27 6.56 -8.78
C LEU A 349 35.43 5.80 -7.45
N CYS A 350 36.66 5.42 -7.12
CA CYS A 350 37.00 4.73 -5.88
C CYS A 350 38.03 5.55 -5.10
N VAL A 351 37.55 6.33 -4.17
CA VAL A 351 38.36 7.26 -3.37
C VAL A 351 37.88 7.27 -1.92
N GLU A 352 38.79 7.56 -1.00
CA GLU A 352 38.40 7.89 0.38
C GLU A 352 37.60 9.19 0.40
N ARG A 353 36.81 9.34 1.47
CA ARG A 353 36.04 10.55 1.68
C ARG A 353 36.95 11.76 1.83
N GLY A 354 36.71 12.81 1.05
CA GLY A 354 37.59 14.01 1.02
C GLY A 354 37.29 14.90 -0.18
N LEU A 355 38.07 15.98 -0.33
CA LEU A 355 37.88 16.98 -1.39
C LEU A 355 37.97 16.36 -2.79
N ASP A 356 38.85 15.36 -2.99
CA ASP A 356 39.06 14.70 -4.27
C ASP A 356 37.83 13.93 -4.75
N MET A 357 36.99 13.45 -3.83
CA MET A 357 35.72 12.81 -4.17
C MET A 357 34.82 13.75 -4.97
N MET A 358 34.69 15.01 -4.54
CA MET A 358 33.85 15.99 -5.23
C MET A 358 34.49 16.48 -6.53
N VAL A 359 35.83 16.62 -6.58
CA VAL A 359 36.57 16.91 -7.81
C VAL A 359 36.36 15.79 -8.81
N GLY A 360 36.48 14.52 -8.39
CA GLY A 360 36.26 13.35 -9.22
C GLY A 360 34.83 13.29 -9.79
N LEU A 361 33.82 13.43 -8.91
CA LEU A 361 32.42 13.41 -9.30
C LEU A 361 32.10 14.49 -10.35
N LEU A 362 32.45 15.75 -10.07
CA LEU A 362 32.19 16.86 -10.98
C LEU A 362 33.00 16.75 -12.26
N GLY A 363 34.27 16.32 -12.18
CA GLY A 363 35.13 16.11 -13.37
C GLY A 363 34.54 15.07 -14.33
N ILE A 364 34.01 13.97 -13.81
CA ILE A 364 33.32 12.94 -14.62
C ILE A 364 32.09 13.54 -15.32
N LEU A 365 31.22 14.23 -14.57
CA LEU A 365 30.02 14.85 -15.13
C LEU A 365 30.34 15.90 -16.20
N LYS A 366 31.42 16.69 -16.02
CA LYS A 366 31.90 17.68 -16.97
C LYS A 366 32.51 17.05 -18.24
N ALA A 367 33.10 15.87 -18.13
CA ALA A 367 33.57 15.08 -19.25
C ALA A 367 32.43 14.43 -20.06
N GLY A 368 31.21 14.50 -19.54
CA GLY A 368 30.01 13.89 -20.15
C GLY A 368 29.74 12.46 -19.73
N ALA A 369 30.57 11.90 -18.88
CA ALA A 369 30.43 10.51 -18.42
C ALA A 369 29.54 10.36 -17.17
N ALA A 370 29.09 9.13 -16.92
CA ALA A 370 28.43 8.73 -15.70
C ALA A 370 29.45 8.26 -14.65
N TYR A 371 29.38 8.79 -13.42
CA TYR A 371 30.20 8.22 -12.37
C TYR A 371 29.63 6.91 -11.82
N VAL A 372 30.52 5.94 -11.56
CA VAL A 372 30.22 4.67 -10.91
C VAL A 372 30.96 4.69 -9.57
N PRO A 373 30.27 4.99 -8.47
CA PRO A 373 30.95 5.07 -7.18
C PRO A 373 31.25 3.69 -6.63
N LEU A 374 32.47 3.50 -6.16
CA LEU A 374 32.95 2.27 -5.53
C LEU A 374 33.45 2.62 -4.11
N ASP A 375 33.06 1.79 -3.13
CA ASP A 375 33.53 1.93 -1.76
C ASP A 375 34.84 1.15 -1.59
N PRO A 376 35.96 1.78 -1.20
CA PRO A 376 37.23 1.08 -1.01
C PRO A 376 37.17 0.01 0.09
N ALA A 377 36.20 0.09 1.00
CA ALA A 377 35.99 -0.91 2.04
C ALA A 377 35.25 -2.17 1.53
N TYR A 378 34.77 -2.20 0.28
CA TYR A 378 34.13 -3.40 -0.25
C TYR A 378 35.12 -4.54 -0.49
N PRO A 379 34.69 -5.81 -0.30
CA PRO A 379 35.48 -6.96 -0.67
C PRO A 379 35.96 -6.89 -2.13
N ALA A 380 37.19 -7.34 -2.40
CA ALA A 380 37.79 -7.31 -3.73
C ALA A 380 36.91 -7.99 -4.82
N GLU A 381 36.26 -9.10 -4.47
CA GLU A 381 35.34 -9.81 -5.39
C GLU A 381 34.14 -8.95 -5.78
N ARG A 382 33.62 -8.13 -4.85
CA ARG A 382 32.52 -7.22 -5.11
C ARG A 382 32.93 -6.06 -6.01
N LEU A 383 34.11 -5.49 -5.76
CA LEU A 383 34.68 -4.44 -6.61
C LEU A 383 34.94 -4.97 -8.02
N ALA A 384 35.54 -6.15 -8.15
CA ALA A 384 35.78 -6.81 -9.43
C ALA A 384 34.47 -7.06 -10.20
N TYR A 385 33.44 -7.57 -9.52
CA TYR A 385 32.12 -7.77 -10.13
C TYR A 385 31.52 -6.44 -10.64
N MET A 386 31.55 -5.37 -9.85
CA MET A 386 30.99 -4.07 -10.23
C MET A 386 31.75 -3.44 -11.40
N LEU A 387 33.09 -3.60 -11.44
CA LEU A 387 33.92 -3.15 -12.54
C LEU A 387 33.71 -3.96 -13.83
N ASP A 388 33.49 -5.25 -13.70
CA ASP A 388 33.16 -6.13 -14.85
C ASP A 388 31.77 -5.85 -15.42
N ASP A 389 30.77 -5.68 -14.56
CA ASP A 389 29.40 -5.40 -14.97
C ASP A 389 29.22 -3.97 -15.54
N ALA A 390 29.79 -2.95 -14.88
CA ALA A 390 29.70 -1.56 -15.33
C ALA A 390 30.59 -1.26 -16.55
N GLN A 391 31.65 -2.01 -16.80
CA GLN A 391 32.62 -1.79 -17.91
C GLN A 391 33.07 -0.31 -18.02
N PRO A 392 33.59 0.32 -16.94
CA PRO A 392 34.01 1.72 -17.00
C PRO A 392 35.24 1.88 -17.90
N VAL A 393 35.29 2.98 -18.67
CA VAL A 393 36.39 3.32 -19.58
C VAL A 393 37.62 3.85 -18.86
N ALA A 394 37.49 4.33 -17.64
CA ALA A 394 38.57 4.79 -16.76
C ALA A 394 38.23 4.56 -15.29
N LEU A 395 39.25 4.56 -14.45
CA LEU A 395 39.15 4.51 -12.99
C LEU A 395 39.81 5.74 -12.39
N LEU A 396 39.08 6.48 -11.56
CA LEU A 396 39.61 7.53 -10.69
C LEU A 396 39.82 6.96 -9.28
N THR A 397 41.03 7.11 -8.76
CA THR A 397 41.38 6.62 -7.43
C THR A 397 42.45 7.50 -6.78
N GLN A 398 43.01 7.09 -5.66
CA GLN A 398 44.09 7.73 -4.95
C GLN A 398 45.32 6.81 -4.88
N THR A 399 46.49 7.35 -4.66
CA THR A 399 47.76 6.60 -4.63
C THR A 399 47.68 5.43 -3.65
N ALA A 400 47.13 5.65 -2.45
CA ALA A 400 46.99 4.62 -1.41
C ALA A 400 46.07 3.44 -1.81
N LEU A 401 45.16 3.66 -2.70
CA LEU A 401 44.17 2.66 -3.13
C LEU A 401 44.55 1.99 -4.46
N ARG A 402 45.57 2.47 -5.15
CA ARG A 402 45.95 2.03 -6.51
C ARG A 402 46.24 0.52 -6.61
N GLU A 403 46.88 -0.04 -5.61
CA GLU A 403 47.28 -1.47 -5.60
C GLU A 403 46.08 -2.43 -5.46
N ALA A 404 44.92 -1.93 -5.01
CA ALA A 404 43.71 -2.75 -4.93
C ALA A 404 43.11 -3.10 -6.32
N PHE A 405 43.63 -2.47 -7.40
CA PHE A 405 43.11 -2.63 -8.74
C PHE A 405 44.19 -3.14 -9.71
N ASP A 406 44.07 -4.39 -10.10
CA ASP A 406 44.84 -4.96 -11.21
C ASP A 406 44.05 -4.71 -12.51
N ASP A 407 44.21 -3.52 -13.09
CA ASP A 407 43.35 -3.04 -14.16
C ASP A 407 44.15 -2.55 -15.37
N THR A 408 43.75 -2.98 -16.56
CA THR A 408 44.30 -2.57 -17.84
C THR A 408 43.71 -1.21 -18.32
N ARG A 409 42.68 -0.71 -17.69
CA ARG A 409 42.03 0.57 -18.00
C ARG A 409 42.94 1.75 -17.59
N PRO A 410 42.75 2.95 -18.21
CA PRO A 410 43.39 4.17 -17.73
C PRO A 410 43.00 4.42 -16.25
N VAL A 411 44.01 4.57 -15.40
CA VAL A 411 43.86 4.88 -13.98
C VAL A 411 44.42 6.29 -13.73
N LEU A 412 43.58 7.19 -13.20
CA LEU A 412 43.98 8.53 -12.83
C LEU A 412 44.01 8.66 -11.30
N LEU A 413 45.12 9.16 -10.76
CA LEU A 413 45.30 9.41 -9.35
C LEU A 413 44.91 10.87 -9.04
N LEU A 414 43.87 11.07 -8.23
CA LEU A 414 43.33 12.39 -7.93
C LEU A 414 44.18 13.17 -6.92
N ASP A 415 44.96 12.48 -6.10
CA ASP A 415 45.91 13.04 -5.13
C ASP A 415 47.26 13.40 -5.74
N THR A 416 47.37 13.37 -7.07
CA THR A 416 48.57 13.79 -7.82
C THR A 416 48.29 14.96 -8.76
N PRO A 417 49.32 15.78 -9.14
CA PRO A 417 49.13 16.92 -10.00
C PRO A 417 49.00 16.55 -11.51
N ALA A 418 48.79 15.28 -11.86
CA ALA A 418 48.76 14.82 -13.24
C ALA A 418 47.75 15.55 -14.13
N SER A 419 46.64 15.98 -13.60
CA SER A 419 45.63 16.76 -14.34
C SER A 419 45.92 18.27 -14.38
N ALA A 420 46.88 18.78 -13.63
CA ALA A 420 47.15 20.22 -13.51
C ALA A 420 47.61 20.90 -14.80
N VAL A 421 48.08 20.14 -15.79
CA VAL A 421 48.51 20.64 -17.10
C VAL A 421 47.36 20.94 -18.06
N TYR A 422 46.15 20.47 -17.75
CA TYR A 422 44.95 20.64 -18.58
C TYR A 422 44.25 21.99 -18.33
N PRO A 423 43.41 22.46 -19.29
CA PRO A 423 42.68 23.72 -19.16
C PRO A 423 41.80 23.79 -17.91
N GLN A 424 41.70 24.98 -17.34
CA GLN A 424 40.84 25.29 -16.18
C GLN A 424 39.45 25.84 -16.59
N SER A 425 39.23 26.06 -17.90
CA SER A 425 37.93 26.52 -18.44
C SER A 425 36.92 25.36 -18.52
N ASP A 426 35.65 25.69 -18.41
CA ASP A 426 34.59 24.73 -18.54
C ASP A 426 34.60 24.03 -19.90
N PRO A 427 34.50 22.70 -20.01
CA PRO A 427 34.38 21.99 -21.27
C PRO A 427 33.08 22.36 -21.99
N ASP A 428 33.13 22.45 -23.34
CA ASP A 428 31.92 22.72 -24.11
C ASP A 428 31.04 21.47 -24.26
N ALA A 429 29.97 21.41 -23.46
CA ALA A 429 29.01 20.30 -23.48
C ALA A 429 28.35 20.11 -24.88
N ARG A 430 28.20 21.16 -25.69
CA ARG A 430 27.64 21.06 -27.04
C ARG A 430 28.64 20.40 -28.00
N ALA A 431 29.90 20.78 -27.92
CA ALA A 431 30.95 20.14 -28.71
C ALA A 431 31.10 18.65 -28.39
N LEU A 432 30.83 18.25 -27.14
CA LEU A 432 30.78 16.85 -26.71
C LEU A 432 29.50 16.12 -27.15
N GLY A 433 28.45 16.81 -27.64
CA GLY A 433 27.15 16.24 -27.96
C GLY A 433 26.35 15.86 -26.73
N LEU A 434 26.70 16.40 -25.54
CA LEU A 434 26.07 16.06 -24.25
C LEU A 434 24.70 16.74 -24.10
N ASN A 435 23.73 16.00 -23.59
CA ASN A 435 22.38 16.50 -23.30
C ASN A 435 21.82 15.87 -22.00
N SER A 436 20.70 16.37 -21.51
CA SER A 436 20.13 16.01 -20.23
C SER A 436 19.62 14.56 -20.14
N ARG A 437 19.53 13.83 -21.23
CA ARG A 437 19.11 12.42 -21.27
C ARG A 437 20.28 11.45 -21.07
N HIS A 438 21.53 11.92 -21.25
CA HIS A 438 22.70 11.12 -20.95
C HIS A 438 22.81 10.84 -19.45
N LEU A 439 23.51 9.77 -19.12
CA LEU A 439 23.67 9.30 -17.76
C LEU A 439 24.51 10.28 -16.92
N ALA A 440 24.09 10.46 -15.67
CA ALA A 440 24.84 11.15 -14.64
C ALA A 440 25.58 10.17 -13.74
N TYR A 441 24.95 9.06 -13.37
CA TYR A 441 25.58 8.05 -12.55
C TYR A 441 24.96 6.65 -12.73
N VAL A 442 25.72 5.65 -12.25
CA VAL A 442 25.27 4.27 -12.10
C VAL A 442 25.59 3.83 -10.67
N ILE A 443 24.58 3.76 -9.81
CA ILE A 443 24.71 3.32 -8.41
C ILE A 443 24.20 1.90 -8.27
N TYR A 444 24.97 1.04 -7.61
CA TYR A 444 24.64 -0.37 -7.40
C TYR A 444 23.77 -0.58 -6.17
N THR A 445 22.69 -1.33 -6.33
CA THR A 445 21.79 -1.73 -5.24
C THR A 445 21.80 -3.24 -5.06
N SER A 446 21.40 -3.73 -3.88
CA SER A 446 21.22 -5.17 -3.63
C SER A 446 20.10 -5.72 -4.51
N GLY A 447 20.42 -6.67 -5.39
CA GLY A 447 19.42 -7.32 -6.23
C GLY A 447 18.71 -8.47 -5.51
N SER A 448 17.45 -8.72 -5.83
CA SER A 448 16.65 -9.85 -5.32
C SER A 448 17.26 -11.23 -5.66
N THR A 449 18.18 -11.28 -6.63
CA THR A 449 18.93 -12.49 -7.04
C THR A 449 20.26 -12.66 -6.32
N GLY A 450 20.57 -11.81 -5.32
CA GLY A 450 21.83 -11.85 -4.58
C GLY A 450 23.00 -11.10 -5.24
N LYS A 451 22.95 -10.81 -6.54
CA LYS A 451 23.96 -10.02 -7.24
C LYS A 451 23.57 -8.54 -7.29
N PRO A 452 24.51 -7.59 -7.03
CA PRO A 452 24.25 -6.17 -7.16
C PRO A 452 23.79 -5.80 -8.58
N LYS A 453 22.87 -4.82 -8.69
CA LYS A 453 22.37 -4.29 -9.97
C LYS A 453 22.69 -2.80 -10.07
N GLY A 454 23.28 -2.37 -11.20
CA GLY A 454 23.56 -0.98 -11.47
C GLY A 454 22.32 -0.21 -11.93
N VAL A 455 21.91 0.80 -11.17
CA VAL A 455 20.78 1.68 -11.52
C VAL A 455 21.32 2.89 -12.26
N MET A 456 20.92 3.05 -13.53
CA MET A 456 21.32 4.13 -14.42
C MET A 456 20.38 5.34 -14.27
N VAL A 457 20.94 6.51 -13.98
CA VAL A 457 20.18 7.75 -13.76
C VAL A 457 20.74 8.87 -14.62
N ALA A 458 19.86 9.53 -15.40
CA ALA A 458 20.22 10.61 -16.31
C ALA A 458 20.26 11.99 -15.62
N HIS A 459 20.96 12.97 -16.20
CA HIS A 459 21.05 14.35 -15.71
C HIS A 459 19.67 14.94 -15.36
N ARG A 460 18.67 14.78 -16.26
CA ARG A 460 17.32 15.32 -16.05
C ARG A 460 16.63 14.75 -14.80
N ASN A 461 16.87 13.47 -14.47
CA ASN A 461 16.27 12.84 -13.30
C ASN A 461 16.84 13.45 -12.01
N VAL A 462 18.16 13.72 -12.01
CA VAL A 462 18.85 14.35 -10.89
C VAL A 462 18.41 15.80 -10.71
N LEU A 463 18.22 16.55 -11.80
CA LEU A 463 17.71 17.93 -11.73
C LEU A 463 16.25 18.02 -11.33
N ASN A 464 15.42 17.03 -11.68
CA ASN A 464 14.07 16.90 -11.14
C ASN A 464 14.10 16.71 -9.62
N LEU A 465 14.96 15.84 -9.13
CA LEU A 465 15.19 15.66 -7.68
C LEU A 465 15.64 16.97 -7.01
N ALA A 466 16.59 17.69 -7.62
CA ALA A 466 17.05 18.98 -7.09
C ALA A 466 15.90 20.00 -7.00
N GLY A 467 15.03 20.06 -8.02
CA GLY A 467 13.84 20.90 -8.01
C GLY A 467 12.86 20.55 -6.91
N ALA A 468 12.60 19.26 -6.70
CA ALA A 468 11.70 18.76 -5.67
C ALA A 468 12.24 18.98 -4.23
N LEU A 469 13.56 18.90 -4.05
CA LEU A 469 14.20 19.11 -2.73
C LEU A 469 14.22 20.57 -2.31
N LYS A 470 14.30 21.50 -3.26
CA LYS A 470 14.44 22.94 -2.98
C LYS A 470 13.35 23.49 -2.05
N PRO A 471 12.03 23.27 -2.27
CA PRO A 471 10.99 23.73 -1.35
C PRO A 471 10.97 22.96 -0.03
N LEU A 472 11.35 21.67 -0.04
CA LEU A 472 11.33 20.83 1.15
C LEU A 472 12.43 21.20 2.15
N LEU A 473 13.59 21.62 1.66
CA LEU A 473 14.71 22.01 2.51
C LEU A 473 14.56 23.45 3.03
N ALA A 474 13.67 24.26 2.41
CA ALA A 474 13.32 25.63 2.81
C ALA A 474 14.55 26.49 3.20
N LEU A 475 15.69 26.29 2.54
CA LEU A 475 16.92 26.99 2.84
C LEU A 475 16.90 28.35 2.11
N GLU A 476 16.42 29.38 2.81
CA GLU A 476 16.32 30.75 2.28
C GLU A 476 17.69 31.41 2.02
N ARG A 477 18.75 30.91 2.66
CA ARG A 477 20.11 31.45 2.57
C ARG A 477 21.13 30.33 2.43
N PRO A 478 22.29 30.57 1.75
CA PRO A 478 23.37 29.63 1.70
C PRO A 478 23.77 29.18 3.12
N GLY A 479 23.83 27.88 3.34
CA GLY A 479 24.16 27.25 4.61
C GLY A 479 25.11 26.09 4.44
N ARG A 480 25.40 25.39 5.53
CA ARG A 480 26.27 24.19 5.55
C ARG A 480 25.39 22.95 5.52
N ILE A 481 25.67 22.04 4.59
CA ILE A 481 24.93 20.78 4.38
C ILE A 481 25.89 19.61 4.66
N ALA A 482 25.52 18.73 5.56
CA ALA A 482 26.33 17.55 5.85
C ALA A 482 26.20 16.48 4.77
N LEU A 483 27.34 15.97 4.28
CA LEU A 483 27.42 14.72 3.52
C LEU A 483 27.86 13.60 4.45
N ASN A 484 26.92 12.94 5.08
CA ASN A 484 27.13 11.80 5.99
C ASN A 484 26.90 10.44 5.32
N ALA A 485 26.12 10.41 4.23
CA ALA A 485 25.89 9.18 3.46
C ALA A 485 27.13 8.83 2.61
N SER A 486 27.41 7.53 2.44
CA SER A 486 28.43 7.07 1.49
C SER A 486 27.99 7.38 0.05
N ILE A 487 28.95 7.73 -0.80
CA ILE A 487 28.70 8.07 -2.22
C ILE A 487 28.11 6.91 -3.03
N VAL A 488 28.25 5.66 -2.54
CA VAL A 488 27.68 4.44 -3.17
C VAL A 488 26.18 4.29 -2.94
N PHE A 489 25.58 5.18 -2.14
CA PHE A 489 24.14 5.25 -1.92
C PHE A 489 23.55 6.52 -2.54
N ASP A 490 22.40 6.41 -3.14
CA ASP A 490 21.64 7.52 -3.74
C ASP A 490 21.29 8.63 -2.72
N ALA A 491 21.17 8.28 -1.43
CA ALA A 491 21.01 9.25 -0.34
C ALA A 491 22.09 10.36 -0.33
N SER A 492 23.30 10.08 -0.82
CA SER A 492 24.39 11.07 -0.95
C SER A 492 24.05 12.16 -1.97
N VAL A 493 23.29 11.82 -3.01
CA VAL A 493 22.93 12.71 -4.11
C VAL A 493 22.20 13.95 -3.60
N LYS A 494 21.24 13.78 -2.68
CA LYS A 494 20.48 14.89 -2.08
C LYS A 494 21.39 15.93 -1.38
N SER A 495 22.53 15.50 -0.82
CA SER A 495 23.46 16.39 -0.12
C SER A 495 24.34 17.16 -1.09
N TRP A 496 25.02 16.49 -2.02
CA TRP A 496 25.94 17.19 -2.93
C TRP A 496 25.22 18.05 -3.97
N LEU A 497 23.94 17.75 -4.29
CA LEU A 497 23.11 18.61 -5.14
C LEU A 497 22.92 20.03 -4.59
N GLN A 498 23.08 20.22 -3.29
CA GLN A 498 22.94 21.55 -2.67
C GLN A 498 24.07 22.52 -3.08
N LEU A 499 25.16 22.02 -3.65
CA LEU A 499 26.17 22.84 -4.32
C LEU A 499 25.57 23.65 -5.50
N LEU A 500 24.52 23.15 -6.16
CA LEU A 500 23.85 23.87 -7.25
C LEU A 500 23.09 25.13 -6.76
N SER A 501 22.85 25.22 -5.47
CA SER A 501 22.13 26.33 -4.82
C SER A 501 23.05 27.23 -3.94
N GLY A 502 24.35 27.05 -4.01
CA GLY A 502 25.31 27.90 -3.31
C GLY A 502 25.59 27.51 -1.85
N HIS A 503 25.19 26.31 -1.43
CA HIS A 503 25.49 25.81 -0.07
C HIS A 503 26.91 25.23 0.03
N THR A 504 27.48 25.26 1.23
CA THR A 504 28.75 24.59 1.54
C THR A 504 28.50 23.14 1.92
N LEU A 505 29.07 22.20 1.20
CA LEU A 505 29.02 20.79 1.55
C LEU A 505 30.07 20.48 2.62
N VAL A 506 29.64 20.00 3.77
CA VAL A 506 30.52 19.55 4.86
C VAL A 506 30.57 18.03 4.83
N MET A 507 31.71 17.49 4.46
CA MET A 507 31.91 16.04 4.42
C MET A 507 32.22 15.55 5.84
N VAL A 508 31.34 14.67 6.34
CA VAL A 508 31.50 14.10 7.69
C VAL A 508 32.37 12.84 7.57
N PRO A 509 33.49 12.72 8.35
CA PRO A 509 34.36 11.56 8.29
C PRO A 509 33.69 10.22 8.50
#